data_b3a6ae8694232b0d4ebcbd9d2998f2b4
#
_entry.id   b3a6ae8694232b0d4ebcbd9d2998f2b4
#
_cell.length_a   1.000
_cell.length_b   1.000
_cell.length_c   1.000
_cell.angle_alpha   90.00
_cell.angle_beta   90.00
_cell.angle_gamma   90.00
#
_symmetry.space_group_name_H-M   'P 1'
#
loop_
_entity.id
_entity.type
_entity.pdbx_description
1 polymer ?
#
loop_
_entity_poly.entity_id
_entity_poly.type
_entity_poly.pdbx_seq_one_letter_code
_entity_poly.pdbx_strand_id
1 'polypeptide(L)'
;MKKILNIAYALAVAAFLAAGCDEWDPVVNFGYDDPLTDQVTGMTANTTIAAVKALYVDKPVHIEKDLIIAGQVTSSDQSGNIYRSMYIQDATGALEIKIGKSSLYNDYRPGQWVYVKLDGLTIGAYEGMLQIGLDDPTGEYETAYIDVQRIIDLHIFKGKIDTPVQPVELGESELTLKQNMEKLVTLKGLKYGNEAFALLYPNPNGDKQSTSNRVFLSDKTWGITTWAMSKNKMQAYLDSGIWDAATTADGGKTVAQLRKEGAIEASANYVSQYFKMGKTEIQIRTSGYAKFADVELEEGILNGTKLIDITGILTNYRGAPQFTLIDLEGVKVYTAE
;
A
#
# COMPACT_ATOMS: atom_id res chain seq x y z
N MET A 1 15.80 -58.73 40.82
CA MET A 1 14.87 -57.68 41.27
C MET A 1 15.19 -56.33 40.71
N LYS A 2 16.44 -55.80 40.77
CA LYS A 2 16.74 -54.44 40.22
C LYS A 2 16.47 -54.27 38.71
N LYS A 3 16.71 -55.30 37.86
CA LYS A 3 16.43 -55.18 36.40
C LYS A 3 14.95 -55.18 36.06
N ILE A 4 14.11 -55.87 36.82
CA ILE A 4 12.66 -55.88 36.60
C ILE A 4 12.04 -54.56 37.05
N LEU A 5 12.58 -53.95 38.12
CA LEU A 5 12.13 -52.65 38.61
C LEU A 5 12.43 -51.49 37.60
N ASN A 6 13.59 -51.53 36.93
CA ASN A 6 13.98 -50.56 35.92
C ASN A 6 13.15 -50.66 34.63
N ILE A 7 12.75 -51.91 34.26
CA ILE A 7 11.87 -52.11 33.09
C ILE A 7 10.45 -51.63 33.40
N ALA A 8 9.95 -51.87 34.61
CA ALA A 8 8.64 -51.37 35.05
C ALA A 8 8.61 -49.83 35.13
N TYR A 9 9.72 -49.19 35.55
CA TYR A 9 9.83 -47.71 35.56
C TYR A 9 9.89 -47.14 34.17
N ALA A 10 10.63 -47.74 33.22
CA ALA A 10 10.73 -47.33 31.85
C ALA A 10 9.38 -47.48 31.11
N LEU A 11 8.63 -48.54 31.38
CA LEU A 11 7.30 -48.74 30.82
C LEU A 11 6.27 -47.78 31.41
N ALA A 12 6.34 -47.42 32.70
CA ALA A 12 5.47 -46.44 33.31
C ALA A 12 5.74 -45.01 32.76
N VAL A 13 7.01 -44.64 32.55
CA VAL A 13 7.38 -43.36 31.94
C VAL A 13 6.93 -43.28 30.48
N ALA A 14 7.07 -44.39 29.74
CA ALA A 14 6.61 -44.45 28.34
C ALA A 14 5.07 -44.39 28.25
N ALA A 15 4.34 -44.98 29.20
CA ALA A 15 2.87 -44.89 29.27
C ALA A 15 2.40 -43.48 29.64
N PHE A 16 3.14 -42.74 30.50
CA PHE A 16 2.82 -41.34 30.82
C PHE A 16 3.12 -40.39 29.66
N LEU A 17 4.12 -40.71 28.83
CA LEU A 17 4.42 -39.91 27.64
C LEU A 17 3.45 -40.21 26.49
N ALA A 18 2.85 -41.38 26.42
CA ALA A 18 1.84 -41.74 25.44
C ALA A 18 0.43 -41.24 25.80
N ALA A 19 0.11 -41.11 27.09
CA ALA A 19 -1.19 -40.61 27.54
C ALA A 19 -1.29 -39.06 27.47
N GLY A 20 -0.17 -38.37 27.27
CA GLY A 20 -0.15 -36.91 27.16
C GLY A 20 -0.31 -36.36 25.74
N CYS A 21 -0.42 -37.23 24.71
CA CYS A 21 -0.52 -36.79 23.32
C CYS A 21 -1.89 -37.01 22.68
N ASP A 22 -2.81 -37.74 23.33
CA ASP A 22 -4.12 -38.09 22.74
C ASP A 22 -5.27 -37.11 23.09
N GLU A 23 -5.02 -36.14 23.95
CA GLU A 23 -6.02 -35.09 24.29
C GLU A 23 -5.50 -33.68 23.99
N TRP A 24 -4.54 -33.51 23.09
CA TRP A 24 -4.33 -32.21 22.51
C TRP A 24 -5.31 -32.06 21.34
N ASP A 25 -6.57 -31.90 21.63
CA ASP A 25 -7.45 -31.18 20.72
C ASP A 25 -6.80 -29.83 20.54
N PRO A 26 -6.33 -29.49 19.33
CA PRO A 26 -5.98 -28.09 19.06
C PRO A 26 -7.19 -27.31 19.50
N VAL A 27 -6.99 -26.36 20.39
CA VAL A 27 -8.08 -25.48 20.84
C VAL A 27 -8.49 -24.68 19.61
N VAL A 28 -9.26 -25.32 18.76
CA VAL A 28 -9.79 -24.76 17.50
C VAL A 28 -10.96 -23.85 17.80
N ASN A 29 -11.39 -23.72 19.08
CA ASN A 29 -12.51 -22.89 19.45
C ASN A 29 -12.35 -22.28 20.83
N PHE A 30 -11.49 -21.28 20.94
CA PHE A 30 -11.59 -20.34 22.03
C PHE A 30 -12.75 -19.36 21.89
N GLY A 31 -13.72 -19.58 21.00
CA GLY A 31 -14.70 -18.53 20.70
C GLY A 31 -14.05 -17.25 20.17
N TYR A 32 -12.78 -17.33 19.76
CA TYR A 32 -12.23 -16.35 18.86
C TYR A 32 -12.77 -16.73 17.49
N ASP A 33 -13.83 -16.09 17.10
CA ASP A 33 -14.16 -15.95 15.70
C ASP A 33 -12.85 -15.65 15.01
N ASP A 34 -12.49 -16.42 13.97
CA ASP A 34 -11.39 -16.09 13.08
C ASP A 34 -11.48 -14.58 12.87
N PRO A 35 -10.43 -13.78 13.17
CA PRO A 35 -10.47 -12.33 13.01
C PRO A 35 -10.87 -11.90 11.60
N LEU A 36 -10.93 -12.86 10.68
CA LEU A 36 -11.35 -12.74 9.30
C LEU A 36 -12.79 -13.23 9.05
N THR A 37 -13.47 -13.84 10.04
CA THR A 37 -14.89 -14.24 9.90
C THR A 37 -15.83 -13.07 10.11
N ASP A 38 -17.05 -13.23 9.58
CA ASP A 38 -18.17 -12.29 9.66
C ASP A 38 -18.45 -11.85 11.09
N GLN A 39 -17.89 -10.75 11.51
CA GLN A 39 -18.38 -10.05 12.68
C GLN A 39 -19.61 -9.25 12.25
N VAL A 40 -20.78 -9.80 12.51
CA VAL A 40 -22.02 -9.03 12.38
C VAL A 40 -22.03 -7.99 13.48
N THR A 41 -21.70 -6.77 13.14
CA THR A 41 -21.58 -5.67 14.10
C THR A 41 -22.92 -5.15 14.58
N GLY A 42 -24.03 -5.48 13.92
CA GLY A 42 -25.33 -4.83 14.13
C GLY A 42 -25.33 -3.35 13.75
N MET A 43 -24.24 -2.83 13.17
CA MET A 43 -24.15 -1.45 12.72
C MET A 43 -24.83 -1.24 11.38
N THR A 44 -25.42 -0.05 11.21
CA THR A 44 -25.99 0.39 9.95
C THR A 44 -25.36 1.72 9.57
N ALA A 45 -24.89 1.84 8.32
CA ALA A 45 -24.44 3.13 7.79
C ALA A 45 -25.63 4.09 7.71
N ASN A 46 -25.43 5.33 8.14
CA ASN A 46 -26.41 6.40 8.07
C ASN A 46 -26.02 7.50 7.06
N THR A 47 -24.87 7.34 6.41
CA THR A 47 -24.40 8.24 5.36
C THR A 47 -23.58 7.45 4.33
N THR A 48 -23.21 8.09 3.20
CA THR A 48 -22.45 7.49 2.13
C THR A 48 -21.03 8.05 2.05
N ILE A 49 -20.12 7.32 1.41
CA ILE A 49 -18.74 7.80 1.18
C ILE A 49 -18.76 9.11 0.40
N ALA A 50 -19.58 9.25 -0.64
CA ALA A 50 -19.66 10.49 -1.41
C ALA A 50 -20.13 11.67 -0.56
N ALA A 51 -21.09 11.47 0.36
CA ALA A 51 -21.57 12.51 1.24
C ALA A 51 -20.50 12.97 2.24
N VAL A 52 -19.68 12.04 2.75
CA VAL A 52 -18.55 12.37 3.62
C VAL A 52 -17.45 13.09 2.86
N LYS A 53 -17.11 12.64 1.65
CA LYS A 53 -16.14 13.34 0.77
C LYS A 53 -16.56 14.78 0.48
N ALA A 54 -17.85 15.05 0.37
CA ALA A 54 -18.39 16.38 0.13
C ALA A 54 -18.25 17.35 1.34
N LEU A 55 -17.94 16.85 2.54
CA LEU A 55 -17.64 17.70 3.70
C LEU A 55 -16.32 18.46 3.50
N TYR A 56 -15.36 17.86 2.76
CA TYR A 56 -14.09 18.50 2.45
C TYR A 56 -14.25 19.44 1.26
N VAL A 57 -13.91 20.70 1.46
CA VAL A 57 -13.90 21.71 0.38
C VAL A 57 -12.47 22.09 0.02
N ASP A 58 -11.71 22.60 0.98
CA ASP A 58 -10.35 23.12 0.80
C ASP A 58 -9.45 22.98 2.04
N LYS A 59 -10.00 22.45 3.14
CA LYS A 59 -9.31 22.26 4.41
C LYS A 59 -9.88 21.07 5.17
N PRO A 60 -9.12 20.47 6.12
CA PRO A 60 -9.60 19.37 6.92
C PRO A 60 -10.84 19.74 7.74
N VAL A 61 -11.72 18.77 7.92
CA VAL A 61 -12.95 18.92 8.69
C VAL A 61 -12.99 17.85 9.78
N HIS A 62 -12.94 18.29 11.04
CA HIS A 62 -13.21 17.45 12.18
C HIS A 62 -14.70 17.12 12.23
N ILE A 63 -15.04 15.83 12.34
CA ILE A 63 -16.43 15.35 12.27
C ILE A 63 -16.95 15.18 13.69
N GLU A 64 -17.90 16.03 14.10
CA GLU A 64 -18.55 15.98 15.41
C GLU A 64 -19.93 15.30 15.37
N LYS A 65 -20.33 14.83 14.19
CA LYS A 65 -21.63 14.20 13.97
C LYS A 65 -21.52 12.69 14.05
N ASP A 66 -22.51 12.03 14.62
CA ASP A 66 -22.62 10.57 14.63
C ASP A 66 -22.92 10.04 13.21
N LEU A 67 -21.90 10.09 12.36
CA LEU A 67 -21.92 9.60 10.99
C LEU A 67 -21.23 8.24 10.93
N ILE A 68 -21.87 7.30 10.24
CA ILE A 68 -21.34 5.96 10.01
C ILE A 68 -21.38 5.69 8.51
N ILE A 69 -20.21 5.47 7.90
CA ILE A 69 -20.11 4.95 6.53
C ILE A 69 -19.88 3.45 6.56
N ALA A 70 -20.26 2.79 5.49
CA ALA A 70 -19.88 1.40 5.21
C ALA A 70 -19.32 1.28 3.81
N GLY A 71 -18.28 0.47 3.66
CA GLY A 71 -17.71 0.15 2.37
C GLY A 71 -17.03 -1.21 2.39
N GLN A 72 -16.88 -1.83 1.23
CA GLN A 72 -16.08 -3.05 1.10
C GLN A 72 -14.61 -2.67 0.95
N VAL A 73 -13.74 -3.41 1.62
CA VAL A 73 -12.29 -3.30 1.46
C VAL A 73 -11.92 -3.67 0.01
N THR A 74 -11.17 -2.80 -0.64
CA THR A 74 -10.71 -2.98 -2.02
C THR A 74 -9.19 -3.11 -2.14
N SER A 75 -8.46 -2.90 -1.05
CA SER A 75 -6.99 -2.93 -1.02
C SER A 75 -6.46 -4.03 -0.10
N SER A 76 -5.18 -4.34 -0.26
CA SER A 76 -4.41 -5.19 0.63
C SER A 76 -3.01 -4.64 0.78
N ASP A 77 -2.49 -4.61 2.01
CA ASP A 77 -1.10 -4.24 2.29
C ASP A 77 -0.15 -5.45 2.31
N GLN A 78 -0.65 -6.64 1.91
CA GLN A 78 0.12 -7.88 1.93
C GLN A 78 1.37 -7.84 1.04
N SER A 79 1.30 -7.15 -0.09
CA SER A 79 2.42 -6.97 -1.00
C SER A 79 3.45 -5.95 -0.49
N GLY A 80 3.07 -5.06 0.44
CA GLY A 80 3.92 -3.99 0.96
C GLY A 80 3.94 -2.71 0.11
N ASN A 81 3.14 -2.63 -0.96
CA ASN A 81 3.03 -1.39 -1.74
C ASN A 81 2.09 -0.38 -1.10
N ILE A 82 0.99 -0.84 -0.50
CA ILE A 82 0.13 -0.05 0.37
C ILE A 82 0.63 -0.22 1.81
N TYR A 83 0.67 0.85 2.58
CA TYR A 83 1.23 0.83 3.92
C TYR A 83 0.44 1.70 4.88
N ARG A 84 0.00 1.10 6.00
CA ARG A 84 -0.71 1.76 7.10
C ARG A 84 -2.01 2.46 6.67
N SER A 85 -2.61 1.97 5.60
CA SER A 85 -3.90 2.47 5.11
C SER A 85 -4.71 1.36 4.45
N MET A 86 -6.01 1.58 4.39
CA MET A 86 -6.98 0.70 3.77
C MET A 86 -7.91 1.53 2.91
N TYR A 87 -8.21 1.06 1.70
CA TYR A 87 -9.22 1.66 0.83
C TYR A 87 -10.53 0.90 0.98
N ILE A 88 -11.62 1.62 1.18
CA ILE A 88 -12.98 1.09 1.20
C ILE A 88 -13.82 1.74 0.12
N GLN A 89 -14.78 1.00 -0.44
CA GLN A 89 -15.62 1.45 -1.53
C GLN A 89 -17.08 1.07 -1.28
N ASP A 90 -18.00 2.01 -1.53
CA ASP A 90 -19.44 1.79 -1.61
C ASP A 90 -19.96 2.09 -3.04
N ALA A 91 -21.27 2.05 -3.24
CA ALA A 91 -21.87 2.36 -4.53
C ALA A 91 -21.67 3.84 -4.97
N THR A 92 -21.30 4.73 -4.06
CA THR A 92 -21.21 6.17 -4.29
C THR A 92 -19.77 6.67 -4.50
N GLY A 93 -18.78 5.93 -3.99
CA GLY A 93 -17.38 6.32 -4.08
C GLY A 93 -16.44 5.40 -3.31
N ALA A 94 -15.21 5.83 -3.19
CA ALA A 94 -14.19 5.15 -2.39
C ALA A 94 -13.41 6.16 -1.53
N LEU A 95 -12.75 5.68 -0.47
CA LEU A 95 -12.07 6.54 0.50
C LEU A 95 -10.93 5.79 1.18
N GLU A 96 -9.83 6.48 1.44
CA GLU A 96 -8.71 5.98 2.21
C GLU A 96 -8.97 6.15 3.72
N ILE A 97 -8.74 5.08 4.47
CA ILE A 97 -8.75 5.10 5.94
C ILE A 97 -7.32 4.92 6.43
N LYS A 98 -6.77 5.92 7.12
CA LYS A 98 -5.40 5.90 7.65
C LYS A 98 -5.34 5.12 8.96
N ILE A 99 -4.95 3.85 8.88
CA ILE A 99 -4.80 2.98 10.05
C ILE A 99 -3.31 2.81 10.33
N GLY A 100 -2.83 3.30 11.49
CA GLY A 100 -1.43 3.33 11.85
C GLY A 100 -0.78 1.96 12.13
N LYS A 101 -1.41 0.87 11.67
CA LYS A 101 -1.00 -0.53 11.85
C LYS A 101 -0.50 -1.11 10.54
N SER A 102 0.50 -1.96 10.61
CA SER A 102 0.98 -2.76 9.48
C SER A 102 0.30 -4.13 9.43
N SER A 103 0.38 -4.78 8.28
CA SER A 103 -0.22 -6.12 8.05
C SER A 103 -1.73 -6.14 8.25
N LEU A 104 -2.39 -5.08 7.78
CA LEU A 104 -3.85 -4.93 7.84
C LEU A 104 -4.58 -6.06 7.11
N TYR A 105 -3.93 -6.73 6.14
CA TYR A 105 -4.47 -7.89 5.44
C TYR A 105 -4.80 -9.06 6.35
N ASN A 106 -4.24 -9.12 7.56
CA ASN A 106 -4.61 -10.11 8.56
C ASN A 106 -5.94 -9.78 9.26
N ASP A 107 -6.30 -8.49 9.28
CA ASP A 107 -7.50 -8.01 9.95
C ASP A 107 -8.64 -7.71 8.97
N TYR A 108 -8.30 -7.27 7.75
CA TYR A 108 -9.26 -6.80 6.74
C TYR A 108 -8.93 -7.38 5.36
N ARG A 109 -9.88 -8.09 4.75
CA ARG A 109 -9.71 -8.72 3.43
C ARG A 109 -10.45 -7.96 2.34
N PRO A 110 -9.97 -7.96 1.10
CA PRO A 110 -10.78 -7.52 -0.03
C PRO A 110 -12.15 -8.22 -0.05
N GLY A 111 -13.22 -7.44 -0.20
CA GLY A 111 -14.59 -7.93 -0.14
C GLY A 111 -15.24 -7.88 1.25
N GLN A 112 -14.46 -7.69 2.33
CA GLN A 112 -15.02 -7.51 3.66
C GLN A 112 -15.68 -6.14 3.80
N TRP A 113 -16.91 -6.10 4.29
CA TRP A 113 -17.55 -4.87 4.69
C TRP A 113 -16.90 -4.34 5.96
N VAL A 114 -16.67 -3.04 5.97
CA VAL A 114 -16.17 -2.30 7.13
C VAL A 114 -17.08 -1.11 7.37
N TYR A 115 -17.45 -0.92 8.64
CA TYR A 115 -18.22 0.24 9.09
C TYR A 115 -17.25 1.17 9.82
N VAL A 116 -17.26 2.45 9.44
CA VAL A 116 -16.41 3.46 10.08
C VAL A 116 -17.30 4.50 10.77
N LYS A 117 -17.19 4.55 12.09
CA LYS A 117 -17.81 5.58 12.92
C LYS A 117 -16.92 6.82 12.87
N LEU A 118 -17.44 7.91 12.34
CA LEU A 118 -16.68 9.10 11.98
C LEU A 118 -16.62 10.18 13.07
N ASP A 119 -17.49 10.13 14.06
CA ASP A 119 -17.52 11.09 15.18
C ASP A 119 -16.17 11.08 15.92
N GLY A 120 -15.48 12.23 15.96
CA GLY A 120 -14.11 12.36 16.49
C GLY A 120 -12.99 12.05 15.51
N LEU A 121 -13.29 11.73 14.25
CA LEU A 121 -12.32 11.60 13.18
C LEU A 121 -12.31 12.85 12.28
N THR A 122 -11.28 12.95 11.45
CA THR A 122 -11.10 14.08 10.54
C THR A 122 -11.03 13.58 9.10
N ILE A 123 -11.78 14.22 8.21
CA ILE A 123 -11.55 14.13 6.78
C ILE A 123 -10.59 15.22 6.35
N GLY A 124 -9.53 14.84 5.69
CA GLY A 124 -8.52 15.75 5.14
C GLY A 124 -7.99 15.22 3.80
N ALA A 125 -7.02 15.91 3.22
CA ALA A 125 -6.41 15.54 1.96
C ALA A 125 -4.88 15.44 2.07
N TYR A 126 -4.29 14.56 1.27
CA TYR A 126 -2.88 14.55 0.97
C TYR A 126 -2.69 14.64 -0.54
N GLU A 127 -2.10 15.75 -1.03
CA GLU A 127 -1.86 16.02 -2.45
C GLU A 127 -3.09 15.81 -3.35
N GLY A 128 -4.29 16.05 -2.79
CA GLY A 128 -5.57 15.95 -3.49
C GLY A 128 -6.32 14.64 -3.28
N MET A 129 -5.74 13.67 -2.57
CA MET A 129 -6.41 12.41 -2.18
C MET A 129 -7.06 12.57 -0.81
N LEU A 130 -8.36 12.26 -0.72
CA LEU A 130 -9.11 12.39 0.54
C LEU A 130 -8.85 11.20 1.48
N GLN A 131 -8.74 11.49 2.75
CA GLN A 131 -8.39 10.51 3.78
C GLN A 131 -9.21 10.72 5.04
N ILE A 132 -9.57 9.63 5.72
CA ILE A 132 -10.06 9.66 7.10
C ILE A 132 -8.91 9.29 8.03
N GLY A 133 -8.71 10.08 9.06
CA GLY A 133 -7.73 9.85 10.10
C GLY A 133 -8.08 10.60 11.38
N LEU A 134 -7.12 10.77 12.26
CA LEU A 134 -7.19 11.67 13.41
C LEU A 134 -6.76 13.07 13.00
N ASP A 135 -7.04 14.07 13.83
CA ASP A 135 -6.40 15.37 13.70
C ASP A 135 -4.87 15.22 13.81
N ASP A 136 -4.13 15.93 12.98
CA ASP A 136 -2.68 15.96 13.11
C ASP A 136 -2.27 17.05 14.13
N PRO A 137 -1.77 16.68 15.32
CA PRO A 137 -1.39 17.64 16.34
C PRO A 137 -0.17 18.47 15.95
N THR A 138 0.58 18.05 14.93
CA THR A 138 1.76 18.79 14.45
C THR A 138 1.38 19.87 13.44
N GLY A 139 0.23 19.76 12.80
CA GLY A 139 -0.19 20.63 11.71
C GLY A 139 0.64 20.48 10.42
N GLU A 140 1.49 19.43 10.34
CA GLU A 140 2.28 19.15 9.14
C GLU A 140 1.41 18.51 8.04
N TYR A 141 0.42 17.71 8.45
CA TYR A 141 -0.54 17.06 7.57
C TYR A 141 -1.97 17.42 7.97
N GLU A 142 -2.90 17.21 7.07
CA GLU A 142 -4.32 17.43 7.39
C GLU A 142 -4.93 16.30 8.22
N THR A 143 -4.31 15.11 8.21
CA THR A 143 -4.75 13.96 9.02
C THR A 143 -3.57 13.17 9.55
N ALA A 144 -3.67 12.69 10.79
CA ALA A 144 -2.78 11.70 11.39
C ALA A 144 -3.35 10.28 11.27
N TYR A 145 -2.50 9.27 11.54
CA TYR A 145 -2.93 7.87 11.57
C TYR A 145 -3.77 7.55 12.81
N ILE A 146 -4.77 6.69 12.64
CA ILE A 146 -5.46 6.01 13.74
C ILE A 146 -4.55 4.85 14.16
N ASP A 147 -3.62 5.07 15.09
CA ASP A 147 -2.53 4.13 15.41
C ASP A 147 -2.69 3.41 16.77
N VAL A 148 -3.57 3.89 17.63
CA VAL A 148 -3.86 3.26 18.92
C VAL A 148 -4.97 2.22 18.74
N GLN A 149 -4.69 0.94 19.06
CA GLN A 149 -5.66 -0.15 18.87
C GLN A 149 -7.03 0.15 19.46
N ARG A 150 -7.09 0.69 20.68
CA ARG A 150 -8.36 1.07 21.31
C ARG A 150 -9.16 2.08 20.49
N ILE A 151 -8.50 3.02 19.82
CA ILE A 151 -9.16 4.00 18.96
C ILE A 151 -9.63 3.32 17.68
N ILE A 152 -8.81 2.44 17.08
CA ILE A 152 -9.22 1.62 15.94
C ILE A 152 -10.52 0.86 16.29
N ASP A 153 -10.57 0.19 17.45
CA ASP A 153 -11.72 -0.61 17.90
C ASP A 153 -12.99 0.24 18.18
N LEU A 154 -12.81 1.53 18.48
CA LEU A 154 -13.93 2.46 18.68
C LEU A 154 -14.53 2.99 17.37
N HIS A 155 -13.75 2.97 16.29
CA HIS A 155 -14.15 3.59 15.03
C HIS A 155 -14.34 2.62 13.88
N ILE A 156 -13.61 1.48 13.86
CA ILE A 156 -13.57 0.58 12.71
C ILE A 156 -14.13 -0.79 13.08
N PHE A 157 -15.26 -1.15 12.50
CA PHE A 157 -16.00 -2.37 12.81
C PHE A 157 -16.06 -3.27 11.59
N LYS A 158 -15.74 -4.55 11.79
CA LYS A 158 -15.74 -5.56 10.74
C LYS A 158 -17.17 -6.04 10.48
N GLY A 159 -17.58 -6.03 9.25
CA GLY A 159 -18.81 -6.65 8.77
C GLY A 159 -18.55 -7.99 8.09
N LYS A 160 -19.57 -8.51 7.42
CA LYS A 160 -19.48 -9.75 6.64
C LYS A 160 -18.44 -9.65 5.52
N ILE A 161 -17.87 -10.78 5.16
CA ILE A 161 -17.13 -10.94 3.92
C ILE A 161 -18.12 -11.25 2.80
N ASP A 162 -18.04 -10.55 1.69
CA ASP A 162 -18.89 -10.71 0.53
C ASP A 162 -18.03 -10.88 -0.74
N THR A 163 -18.66 -11.08 -1.89
CA THR A 163 -17.93 -11.07 -3.16
C THR A 163 -17.15 -9.77 -3.30
N PRO A 164 -15.82 -9.83 -3.56
CA PRO A 164 -15.01 -8.64 -3.72
C PRO A 164 -15.54 -7.68 -4.78
N VAL A 165 -15.38 -6.39 -4.54
CA VAL A 165 -15.73 -5.34 -5.50
C VAL A 165 -15.06 -5.65 -6.83
N GLN A 166 -15.84 -5.64 -7.92
CA GLN A 166 -15.28 -5.77 -9.25
C GLN A 166 -14.69 -4.43 -9.69
N PRO A 167 -13.47 -4.43 -10.25
CA PRO A 167 -12.84 -3.20 -10.70
C PRO A 167 -13.63 -2.57 -11.85
N VAL A 168 -13.78 -1.26 -11.80
CA VAL A 168 -14.42 -0.50 -12.87
C VAL A 168 -13.39 -0.22 -13.96
N GLU A 169 -13.71 -0.56 -15.21
CA GLU A 169 -12.88 -0.19 -16.36
C GLU A 169 -13.05 1.30 -16.65
N LEU A 170 -11.95 2.06 -16.72
CA LEU A 170 -11.98 3.49 -17.01
C LEU A 170 -11.27 3.80 -18.33
N GLY A 171 -11.84 4.75 -19.06
CA GLY A 171 -11.22 5.37 -20.22
C GLY A 171 -10.37 6.59 -19.87
N GLU A 172 -9.62 7.09 -20.84
CA GLU A 172 -8.70 8.24 -20.68
C GLU A 172 -9.34 9.46 -20.04
N SER A 173 -10.54 9.84 -20.49
CA SER A 173 -11.26 11.04 -20.00
C SER A 173 -11.77 10.92 -18.56
N GLU A 174 -11.73 9.72 -17.98
CA GLU A 174 -12.26 9.42 -16.65
C GLU A 174 -11.17 9.43 -15.57
N LEU A 175 -9.89 9.45 -15.99
CA LEU A 175 -8.72 9.33 -15.10
C LEU A 175 -8.57 10.49 -14.11
N THR A 176 -9.15 11.65 -14.39
CA THR A 176 -9.05 12.85 -13.54
C THR A 176 -10.36 13.19 -12.83
N LEU A 177 -11.40 12.40 -13.04
CA LEU A 177 -12.69 12.65 -12.41
C LEU A 177 -12.63 12.34 -10.91
N LYS A 178 -12.93 13.32 -10.06
CA LYS A 178 -12.90 13.20 -8.59
C LYS A 178 -13.70 11.99 -8.06
N GLN A 179 -14.82 11.66 -8.72
CA GLN A 179 -15.67 10.52 -8.35
C GLN A 179 -15.02 9.16 -8.56
N ASN A 180 -13.95 9.08 -9.36
CA ASN A 180 -13.23 7.84 -9.64
C ASN A 180 -11.98 7.66 -8.76
N MET A 181 -11.56 8.71 -8.05
CA MET A 181 -10.42 8.65 -7.15
C MET A 181 -10.68 7.65 -6.01
N GLU A 182 -9.61 6.92 -5.65
CA GLU A 182 -9.57 5.91 -4.59
C GLU A 182 -10.32 4.61 -4.90
N LYS A 183 -11.03 4.54 -6.06
CA LYS A 183 -11.71 3.33 -6.50
C LYS A 183 -10.75 2.25 -6.99
N LEU A 184 -11.17 1.01 -6.81
CA LEU A 184 -10.59 -0.13 -7.51
C LEU A 184 -11.00 -0.07 -8.97
N VAL A 185 -10.02 0.07 -9.86
CA VAL A 185 -10.25 0.24 -11.29
C VAL A 185 -9.32 -0.63 -12.13
N THR A 186 -9.72 -0.88 -13.38
CA THR A 186 -8.86 -1.47 -14.41
C THR A 186 -8.61 -0.44 -15.50
N LEU A 187 -7.34 -0.23 -15.84
CA LEU A 187 -6.90 0.57 -16.97
C LEU A 187 -6.32 -0.35 -18.03
N LYS A 188 -6.78 -0.23 -19.26
CA LYS A 188 -6.40 -1.13 -20.36
C LYS A 188 -5.56 -0.45 -21.43
N GLY A 189 -4.74 -1.23 -22.11
CA GLY A 189 -3.98 -0.78 -23.28
C GLY A 189 -2.91 0.23 -22.97
N LEU A 190 -2.32 0.20 -21.79
CA LEU A 190 -1.29 1.14 -21.40
C LEU A 190 0.01 0.86 -22.14
N LYS A 191 0.56 1.88 -22.76
CA LYS A 191 1.86 1.86 -23.42
C LYS A 191 2.91 2.48 -22.50
N TYR A 192 4.09 1.88 -22.44
CA TYR A 192 5.21 2.44 -21.68
C TYR A 192 5.60 3.84 -22.17
N GLY A 193 5.68 4.78 -21.23
CA GLY A 193 5.98 6.19 -21.51
C GLY A 193 7.45 6.47 -21.81
N ASN A 194 8.34 5.48 -21.69
CA ASN A 194 9.80 5.60 -21.75
C ASN A 194 10.39 6.51 -20.67
N GLU A 195 9.73 6.58 -19.52
CA GLU A 195 10.16 7.39 -18.39
C GLU A 195 10.04 6.60 -17.09
N ALA A 196 11.05 6.74 -16.23
CA ALA A 196 11.06 6.26 -14.87
C ALA A 196 11.60 7.36 -13.96
N PHE A 197 11.08 7.42 -12.75
CA PHE A 197 11.52 8.39 -11.76
C PHE A 197 11.89 7.71 -10.45
N ALA A 198 13.07 8.05 -9.93
CA ALA A 198 13.47 7.73 -8.57
C ALA A 198 14.09 8.95 -7.89
N LEU A 199 13.89 9.06 -6.60
CA LEU A 199 14.41 10.12 -5.77
C LEU A 199 15.37 9.54 -4.75
N LEU A 200 16.67 9.86 -4.85
CA LEU A 200 17.67 9.41 -3.90
C LEU A 200 17.91 10.49 -2.86
N TYR A 201 18.07 10.04 -1.62
CA TYR A 201 18.47 10.88 -0.50
C TYR A 201 19.91 10.52 -0.12
N PRO A 202 20.87 11.45 -0.17
CA PRO A 202 22.25 11.18 0.20
C PRO A 202 22.41 10.63 1.61
N ASN A 203 21.63 11.12 2.55
CA ASN A 203 21.58 10.59 3.91
C ASN A 203 20.13 10.26 4.31
N PRO A 204 19.65 9.04 4.05
CA PRO A 204 18.25 8.67 4.30
C PRO A 204 17.85 8.69 5.78
N ASN A 205 18.81 8.59 6.68
CA ASN A 205 18.60 8.62 8.14
C ASN A 205 18.86 9.99 8.77
N GLY A 206 19.24 11.00 7.98
CA GLY A 206 19.47 12.36 8.46
C GLY A 206 18.17 13.14 8.63
N ASP A 207 18.31 14.30 9.31
CA ASP A 207 17.23 15.28 9.43
C ASP A 207 16.67 15.66 8.04
N LYS A 208 15.45 16.20 8.01
CA LYS A 208 14.74 16.63 6.79
C LYS A 208 15.72 17.29 5.80
N GLN A 209 16.06 16.52 4.76
CA GLN A 209 17.01 17.00 3.77
C GLN A 209 16.36 18.08 2.91
N SER A 210 17.08 19.15 2.70
CA SER A 210 16.66 20.18 1.76
C SER A 210 16.49 19.57 0.37
N THR A 211 15.58 20.10 -0.43
CA THR A 211 15.36 19.65 -1.81
C THR A 211 16.65 19.71 -2.64
N SER A 212 17.53 20.67 -2.34
CA SER A 212 18.82 20.86 -3.00
C SER A 212 19.79 19.66 -2.87
N ASN A 213 19.72 18.93 -1.76
CA ASN A 213 20.59 17.77 -1.51
C ASN A 213 20.10 16.45 -2.15
N ARG A 214 18.91 16.45 -2.75
CA ARG A 214 18.33 15.25 -3.36
C ARG A 214 18.90 15.01 -4.74
N VAL A 215 18.98 13.73 -5.14
CA VAL A 215 19.33 13.36 -6.51
C VAL A 215 18.07 12.87 -7.21
N PHE A 216 17.74 13.50 -8.33
CA PHE A 216 16.57 13.15 -9.15
C PHE A 216 17.04 12.34 -10.36
N LEU A 217 16.50 11.13 -10.50
CA LEU A 217 16.72 10.24 -11.64
C LEU A 217 15.39 10.18 -12.41
N SER A 218 15.23 11.00 -13.43
CA SER A 218 13.93 11.29 -14.04
C SER A 218 13.79 10.86 -15.51
N ASP A 219 14.72 10.03 -16.00
CA ASP A 219 14.61 9.52 -17.36
C ASP A 219 15.09 8.06 -17.48
N LYS A 220 14.85 7.46 -18.66
CA LYS A 220 15.23 6.08 -18.93
C LYS A 220 16.75 5.83 -19.00
N THR A 221 17.56 6.88 -19.12
CA THR A 221 19.01 6.75 -19.25
C THR A 221 19.67 6.26 -17.97
N TRP A 222 18.98 6.41 -16.83
CA TRP A 222 19.44 5.91 -15.54
C TRP A 222 19.25 4.41 -15.34
N GLY A 223 18.70 3.69 -16.35
CA GLY A 223 18.60 2.23 -16.34
C GLY A 223 17.64 1.64 -15.30
N ILE A 224 16.67 2.42 -14.85
CA ILE A 224 15.66 1.96 -13.86
C ILE A 224 14.57 1.19 -14.59
N THR A 225 14.65 -0.14 -14.52
CA THR A 225 13.77 -1.07 -15.25
C THR A 225 12.88 -1.91 -14.35
N THR A 226 12.96 -1.69 -13.03
CA THR A 226 12.16 -2.40 -12.02
C THR A 226 10.94 -1.59 -11.58
N TRP A 227 9.95 -2.26 -10.99
CA TRP A 227 8.78 -1.58 -10.44
C TRP A 227 9.12 -0.62 -9.30
N ALA A 228 10.09 -1.00 -8.45
CA ALA A 228 10.66 -0.17 -7.39
C ALA A 228 12.10 -0.62 -7.12
N MET A 229 12.69 -0.18 -6.02
CA MET A 229 14.03 -0.62 -5.62
C MET A 229 14.05 -1.00 -4.15
N SER A 230 14.29 -2.29 -3.85
CA SER A 230 14.68 -2.70 -2.51
C SER A 230 16.03 -2.07 -2.13
N LYS A 231 16.39 -2.13 -0.85
CA LYS A 231 17.73 -1.71 -0.40
C LYS A 231 18.85 -2.42 -1.19
N ASN A 232 18.70 -3.72 -1.44
CA ASN A 232 19.71 -4.51 -2.17
C ASN A 232 19.79 -4.09 -3.63
N LYS A 233 18.65 -3.84 -4.28
CA LYS A 233 18.64 -3.37 -5.68
C LYS A 233 19.26 -1.99 -5.81
N MET A 234 18.95 -1.07 -4.90
CA MET A 234 19.59 0.25 -4.88
C MET A 234 21.09 0.13 -4.68
N GLN A 235 21.56 -0.75 -3.77
CA GLN A 235 22.99 -0.98 -3.60
C GLN A 235 23.66 -1.46 -4.89
N ALA A 236 23.03 -2.41 -5.60
CA ALA A 236 23.54 -2.90 -6.87
C ALA A 236 23.65 -1.80 -7.94
N TYR A 237 22.68 -0.89 -8.02
CA TYR A 237 22.78 0.28 -8.90
C TYR A 237 23.93 1.21 -8.51
N LEU A 238 24.07 1.52 -7.21
CA LEU A 238 25.18 2.33 -6.72
C LEU A 238 26.54 1.67 -7.04
N ASP A 239 26.67 0.36 -6.81
CA ASP A 239 27.92 -0.38 -7.06
C ASP A 239 28.27 -0.47 -8.54
N SER A 240 27.28 -0.52 -9.42
CA SER A 240 27.47 -0.55 -10.87
C SER A 240 28.05 0.75 -11.44
N GLY A 241 27.90 1.87 -10.69
CA GLY A 241 28.31 3.20 -11.14
C GLY A 241 27.44 3.82 -12.22
N ILE A 242 26.32 3.19 -12.60
CA ILE A 242 25.43 3.72 -13.65
C ILE A 242 24.87 5.11 -13.31
N TRP A 243 24.78 5.44 -12.02
CA TRP A 243 24.31 6.75 -11.52
C TRP A 243 25.44 7.72 -11.17
N ASP A 244 26.71 7.36 -11.38
CA ASP A 244 27.87 8.14 -10.94
C ASP A 244 27.88 9.58 -11.46
N ALA A 245 27.33 9.81 -12.65
CA ALA A 245 27.21 11.13 -13.25
C ALA A 245 26.03 11.96 -12.77
N ALA A 246 25.05 11.35 -12.10
CA ALA A 246 23.89 12.09 -11.54
C ALA A 246 24.36 13.02 -10.43
N THR A 247 23.75 14.20 -10.36
CA THR A 247 24.11 15.24 -9.39
C THR A 247 22.98 15.54 -8.42
N THR A 248 23.33 16.08 -7.26
CA THR A 248 22.35 16.74 -6.38
C THR A 248 21.64 17.87 -7.11
N ALA A 249 20.41 18.21 -6.68
CA ALA A 249 19.58 19.21 -7.34
C ALA A 249 20.21 20.61 -7.39
N ASP A 250 21.13 20.93 -6.44
CA ASP A 250 21.91 22.16 -6.45
C ASP A 250 23.16 22.07 -7.36
N GLY A 251 23.41 20.92 -7.99
CA GLY A 251 24.60 20.66 -8.79
C GLY A 251 25.90 20.55 -7.97
N GLY A 252 25.80 20.45 -6.64
CA GLY A 252 26.97 20.51 -5.77
C GLY A 252 27.83 19.25 -5.76
N LYS A 253 27.22 18.06 -5.77
CA LYS A 253 27.95 16.77 -5.74
C LYS A 253 27.36 15.76 -6.70
N THR A 254 28.25 14.95 -7.30
CA THR A 254 27.85 13.77 -8.07
C THR A 254 27.61 12.57 -7.15
N VAL A 255 26.85 11.58 -7.61
CA VAL A 255 26.66 10.30 -6.90
C VAL A 255 28.02 9.63 -6.67
N ALA A 256 28.94 9.69 -7.64
CA ALA A 256 30.31 9.17 -7.47
C ALA A 256 31.04 9.82 -6.28
N GLN A 257 30.92 11.15 -6.14
CA GLN A 257 31.51 11.87 -5.01
C GLN A 257 30.84 11.50 -3.68
N LEU A 258 29.50 11.43 -3.66
CA LEU A 258 28.75 11.05 -2.47
C LEU A 258 29.11 9.62 -2.02
N ARG A 259 29.28 8.67 -2.95
CA ARG A 259 29.73 7.31 -2.62
C ARG A 259 31.14 7.30 -2.03
N LYS A 260 32.07 8.02 -2.64
CA LYS A 260 33.46 8.11 -2.16
C LYS A 260 33.56 8.71 -0.75
N GLU A 261 32.69 9.64 -0.43
CA GLU A 261 32.61 10.29 0.88
C GLU A 261 31.84 9.46 1.92
N GLY A 262 31.19 8.35 1.52
CA GLY A 262 30.28 7.60 2.38
C GLY A 262 29.00 8.40 2.74
N ALA A 263 28.64 9.35 1.89
CA ALA A 263 27.52 10.28 2.13
C ALA A 263 26.22 9.84 1.42
N ILE A 264 26.21 8.68 0.77
CA ILE A 264 25.00 8.09 0.21
C ILE A 264 24.93 6.62 0.62
N GLU A 265 23.79 6.24 1.19
CA GLU A 265 23.50 4.88 1.62
C GLU A 265 22.34 4.30 0.84
N ALA A 266 22.41 3.01 0.52
CA ALA A 266 21.29 2.31 -0.07
C ALA A 266 20.13 2.20 0.93
N SER A 267 18.94 2.50 0.46
CA SER A 267 17.67 2.34 1.19
C SER A 267 16.62 1.79 0.24
N ALA A 268 15.55 1.21 0.79
CA ALA A 268 14.38 0.91 -0.03
C ALA A 268 13.82 2.22 -0.59
N ASN A 269 13.60 2.28 -1.91
CA ASN A 269 13.23 3.50 -2.58
C ASN A 269 11.98 3.32 -3.45
N TYR A 270 11.13 4.33 -3.46
CA TYR A 270 10.04 4.41 -4.41
C TYR A 270 10.57 4.62 -5.82
N VAL A 271 9.96 3.92 -6.77
CA VAL A 271 10.10 4.19 -8.20
C VAL A 271 8.74 4.51 -8.77
N SER A 272 8.72 5.42 -9.71
CA SER A 272 7.56 5.67 -10.57
C SER A 272 7.89 5.25 -11.98
N GLN A 273 7.09 4.36 -12.53
CA GLN A 273 7.13 4.01 -13.95
C GLN A 273 5.98 4.72 -14.64
N TYR A 274 6.25 5.36 -15.76
CA TYR A 274 5.24 6.15 -16.48
C TYR A 274 4.70 5.38 -17.68
N PHE A 275 3.39 5.33 -17.75
CA PHE A 275 2.65 4.71 -18.85
C PHE A 275 1.68 5.73 -19.45
N LYS A 276 1.18 5.45 -20.64
CA LYS A 276 0.23 6.31 -21.36
C LYS A 276 -1.03 5.55 -21.73
N MET A 277 -2.16 6.17 -21.46
CA MET A 277 -3.45 5.83 -22.05
C MET A 277 -3.82 6.96 -23.02
N GLY A 278 -3.79 6.66 -24.31
CA GLY A 278 -3.93 7.74 -25.31
C GLY A 278 -2.83 8.79 -25.16
N LYS A 279 -3.23 10.02 -24.82
CA LYS A 279 -2.33 11.17 -24.61
C LYS A 279 -2.01 11.41 -23.14
N THR A 280 -2.78 10.80 -22.23
CA THR A 280 -2.67 11.02 -20.80
C THR A 280 -1.57 10.13 -20.22
N GLU A 281 -0.64 10.73 -19.50
CA GLU A 281 0.38 10.03 -18.76
C GLU A 281 -0.12 9.62 -17.38
N ILE A 282 0.25 8.42 -16.97
CA ILE A 282 -0.14 7.80 -15.72
C ILE A 282 1.13 7.37 -14.99
N GLN A 283 1.30 7.88 -13.78
CA GLN A 283 2.39 7.52 -12.90
C GLN A 283 2.01 6.27 -12.09
N ILE A 284 2.66 5.14 -12.34
CA ILE A 284 2.56 3.96 -11.47
C ILE A 284 3.65 4.07 -10.42
N ARG A 285 3.26 4.40 -9.17
CA ARG A 285 4.19 4.58 -8.06
C ARG A 285 4.24 3.33 -7.20
N THR A 286 5.44 2.76 -7.06
CA THR A 286 5.67 1.55 -6.29
C THR A 286 6.68 1.78 -5.19
N SER A 287 6.39 1.23 -4.01
CA SER A 287 7.25 1.28 -2.83
C SER A 287 8.42 0.31 -2.94
N GLY A 288 9.61 0.73 -2.52
CA GLY A 288 10.77 -0.15 -2.38
C GLY A 288 10.62 -1.24 -1.32
N TYR A 289 9.56 -1.19 -0.51
CA TYR A 289 9.19 -2.23 0.45
C TYR A 289 8.21 -3.25 -0.13
N ALA A 290 7.70 -3.03 -1.34
CA ALA A 290 6.83 -4.00 -2.00
C ALA A 290 7.61 -5.30 -2.27
N LYS A 291 6.97 -6.45 -2.06
CA LYS A 291 7.55 -7.77 -2.34
C LYS A 291 8.00 -7.94 -3.79
N PHE A 292 7.41 -7.14 -4.69
CA PHE A 292 7.70 -7.12 -6.11
C PHE A 292 8.57 -5.92 -6.54
N ALA A 293 9.18 -5.19 -5.58
CA ALA A 293 9.95 -3.99 -5.87
C ALA A 293 11.02 -4.22 -6.95
N ASP A 294 11.78 -5.31 -6.84
CA ASP A 294 12.92 -5.62 -7.69
C ASP A 294 12.54 -6.39 -8.97
N VAL A 295 11.24 -6.62 -9.20
CA VAL A 295 10.79 -7.30 -10.42
C VAL A 295 11.00 -6.37 -11.60
N GLU A 296 11.71 -6.89 -12.61
CA GLU A 296 11.98 -6.15 -13.86
C GLU A 296 10.70 -6.05 -14.70
N LEU A 297 10.50 -4.90 -15.35
CA LEU A 297 9.55 -4.80 -16.44
C LEU A 297 10.08 -5.63 -17.63
N GLU A 298 9.18 -6.39 -18.26
CA GLU A 298 9.57 -7.16 -19.44
C GLU A 298 10.13 -6.26 -20.54
N GLU A 299 11.14 -6.75 -21.27
CA GLU A 299 11.75 -6.03 -22.38
C GLU A 299 10.72 -5.55 -23.41
N GLY A 300 9.69 -6.37 -23.68
CA GLY A 300 8.61 -6.01 -24.59
C GLY A 300 7.79 -4.79 -24.13
N ILE A 301 7.67 -4.58 -22.81
CA ILE A 301 7.06 -3.37 -22.25
C ILE A 301 7.98 -2.18 -22.49
N LEU A 302 9.26 -2.30 -22.10
CA LEU A 302 10.25 -1.23 -22.18
C LEU A 302 10.52 -0.75 -23.60
N ASN A 303 10.47 -1.65 -24.59
CA ASN A 303 10.63 -1.31 -25.99
C ASN A 303 9.34 -0.98 -26.74
N GLY A 304 8.18 -1.05 -26.04
CA GLY A 304 6.87 -0.66 -26.55
C GLY A 304 6.21 -1.67 -27.51
N THR A 305 6.73 -2.91 -27.59
CA THR A 305 6.10 -3.99 -28.37
C THR A 305 4.98 -4.70 -27.62
N LYS A 306 4.92 -4.51 -26.31
CA LYS A 306 3.86 -5.01 -25.45
C LYS A 306 3.11 -3.87 -24.75
N LEU A 307 1.84 -4.08 -24.51
CA LEU A 307 0.97 -3.25 -23.70
C LEU A 307 0.68 -3.94 -22.37
N ILE A 308 0.18 -3.17 -21.42
CA ILE A 308 -0.31 -3.72 -20.15
C ILE A 308 -1.74 -3.27 -19.87
N ASP A 309 -2.50 -4.15 -19.23
CA ASP A 309 -3.68 -3.79 -18.45
C ASP A 309 -3.28 -3.82 -16.98
N ILE A 310 -3.77 -2.88 -16.20
CA ILE A 310 -3.50 -2.82 -14.76
C ILE A 310 -4.79 -2.73 -13.97
N THR A 311 -4.83 -3.43 -12.84
CA THR A 311 -5.91 -3.33 -11.85
C THR A 311 -5.32 -2.91 -10.51
N GLY A 312 -5.92 -1.90 -9.88
CA GLY A 312 -5.47 -1.35 -8.61
C GLY A 312 -6.25 -0.09 -8.24
N ILE A 313 -5.67 0.75 -7.42
CA ILE A 313 -6.32 1.95 -6.90
C ILE A 313 -5.92 3.16 -7.74
N LEU A 314 -6.93 3.85 -8.31
CA LEU A 314 -6.71 5.12 -8.99
C LEU A 314 -6.48 6.20 -7.95
N THR A 315 -5.35 6.86 -8.08
CA THR A 315 -4.95 7.96 -7.22
C THR A 315 -4.58 9.18 -8.06
N ASN A 316 -4.21 10.25 -7.40
CA ASN A 316 -3.74 11.45 -8.05
C ASN A 316 -2.58 12.03 -7.23
N TYR A 317 -1.68 12.70 -7.87
CA TYR A 317 -0.65 13.47 -7.23
C TYR A 317 -0.60 14.86 -7.85
N ARG A 318 -1.01 15.88 -7.09
CA ARG A 318 -1.04 17.29 -7.55
C ARG A 318 -1.81 17.50 -8.86
N GLY A 319 -2.91 16.76 -9.04
CA GLY A 319 -3.75 16.87 -10.23
C GLY A 319 -3.36 15.94 -11.38
N ALA A 320 -2.22 15.26 -11.31
CA ALA A 320 -1.82 14.27 -12.31
C ALA A 320 -2.31 12.87 -11.93
N PRO A 321 -2.80 12.06 -12.89
CA PRO A 321 -3.20 10.69 -12.62
C PRO A 321 -2.02 9.86 -12.08
N GLN A 322 -2.25 9.24 -10.93
CA GLN A 322 -1.33 8.29 -10.32
C GLN A 322 -2.07 6.98 -10.07
N PHE A 323 -1.35 5.88 -10.05
CA PHE A 323 -1.93 4.56 -9.87
C PHE A 323 -1.11 3.76 -8.85
N THR A 324 -1.82 3.15 -7.91
CA THR A 324 -1.23 2.28 -6.90
C THR A 324 -1.57 0.83 -7.19
N LEU A 325 -0.58 0.05 -7.60
CA LEU A 325 -0.72 -1.41 -7.73
C LEU A 325 -0.92 -2.03 -6.33
N ILE A 326 -1.88 -2.94 -6.21
CA ILE A 326 -2.02 -3.75 -4.99
C ILE A 326 -0.92 -4.82 -4.99
N ASP A 327 -0.75 -5.52 -6.13
CA ASP A 327 0.29 -6.50 -6.41
C ASP A 327 0.48 -6.64 -7.94
N LEU A 328 1.32 -7.57 -8.38
CA LEU A 328 1.53 -7.84 -9.81
C LEU A 328 0.49 -8.80 -10.43
N GLU A 329 -0.38 -9.42 -9.66
CA GLU A 329 -1.50 -10.19 -10.21
C GLU A 329 -2.48 -9.25 -10.95
N GLY A 330 -2.51 -7.99 -10.54
CA GLY A 330 -3.24 -6.92 -11.23
C GLY A 330 -2.62 -6.48 -12.56
N VAL A 331 -1.46 -7.00 -12.99
CA VAL A 331 -0.79 -6.60 -14.24
C VAL A 331 -0.90 -7.72 -15.27
N LYS A 332 -1.51 -7.43 -16.42
CA LYS A 332 -1.59 -8.34 -17.57
C LYS A 332 -0.76 -7.76 -18.72
N VAL A 333 0.14 -8.56 -19.26
CA VAL A 333 1.03 -8.15 -20.36
C VAL A 333 0.63 -8.87 -21.64
N TYR A 334 0.53 -8.17 -22.75
CA TYR A 334 0.17 -8.76 -24.05
C TYR A 334 0.81 -7.99 -25.21
N THR A 335 0.90 -8.65 -26.37
CA THR A 335 1.44 -8.01 -27.59
C THR A 335 0.41 -7.02 -28.15
N ALA A 336 0.84 -5.83 -28.52
CA ALA A 336 0.01 -4.88 -29.27
C ALA A 336 -0.34 -5.51 -30.65
N GLU A 337 -1.64 -5.56 -30.96
CA GLU A 337 -2.10 -5.99 -32.29
C GLU A 337 -1.78 -4.94 -33.37
#